data_15070327ee91e834c9a395d6b398b680
#
_entry.id   15070327ee91e834c9a395d6b398b680
#
_cell.length_a   1.000
_cell.length_b   1.000
_cell.length_c   1.000
_cell.angle_alpha   90.00
_cell.angle_beta   90.00
_cell.angle_gamma   90.00
#
_symmetry.space_group_name_H-M   'P 1'
#
loop_
_entity.id
_entity.type
_entity.pdbx_description
1 polymer ?
#
loop_
_entity_poly.entity_id
_entity_poly.type
_entity_poly.pdbx_seq_one_letter_code
_entity_poly.pdbx_strand_id
1 'polypeptide(L)'
;LDRDSASILGNRKMGSLVDMASQFEVSELYSQINYKGEPVRVTPLRYADTIKWLTNQKEGIPAYIKIDMATQDTELVRLSEGMKYTPYDHFHRNLKRHLRFRYPTYIFDDISFEIDEEGTPYWICSVADYKIGLFGGKTIGRVVLCNAVTGECTDYAVKDVPSWVDRVYSADLLVQLYDYYGSLKHGFINSVLGQKDCLTTTNGYNYLAMNDDVWVYTGVTSITSDQSNVGFVLMNERTMETKYYQVEGAIEDSAMSSAEGKVQNLGYTATFPLLLNITNEPTYFIALK
;
A
#
# COMPACT_ATOMS: atom_id res chain seq x y z
N LEU A 1 8.16 6.02 8.45
CA LEU A 1 8.15 6.95 7.30
C LEU A 1 6.81 6.83 6.57
N ASP A 2 5.99 7.89 6.56
CA ASP A 2 4.73 7.94 5.81
C ASP A 2 4.98 8.15 4.31
N ARG A 3 3.88 8.01 3.51
CA ARG A 3 3.95 8.11 2.04
C ARG A 3 4.37 9.50 1.57
N ASP A 4 3.90 10.55 2.23
CA ASP A 4 4.18 11.93 1.81
C ASP A 4 5.64 12.29 2.08
N SER A 5 6.16 11.91 3.26
CA SER A 5 7.60 12.07 3.58
C SER A 5 8.49 11.29 2.61
N ALA A 6 8.08 10.07 2.22
CA ALA A 6 8.78 9.30 1.20
C ALA A 6 8.79 10.01 -0.16
N SER A 7 7.66 10.62 -0.55
CA SER A 7 7.57 11.41 -1.80
C SER A 7 8.53 12.60 -1.79
N ILE A 8 8.63 13.32 -0.67
CA ILE A 8 9.56 14.44 -0.52
C ILE A 8 11.01 13.97 -0.65
N LEU A 9 11.38 12.86 0.01
CA LEU A 9 12.73 12.30 -0.05
C LEU A 9 13.07 11.83 -1.48
N GLY A 10 12.17 11.11 -2.14
CA GLY A 10 12.34 10.66 -3.51
C GLY A 10 12.54 11.83 -4.49
N ASN A 11 11.69 12.85 -4.41
CA ASN A 11 11.79 14.03 -5.25
C ASN A 11 13.09 14.82 -4.99
N ARG A 12 13.53 14.93 -3.73
CA ARG A 12 14.82 15.56 -3.38
C ARG A 12 15.99 14.78 -3.99
N LYS A 13 15.96 13.45 -3.88
CA LYS A 13 16.99 12.60 -4.49
C LYS A 13 17.04 12.79 -5.99
N MET A 14 15.88 12.76 -6.66
CA MET A 14 15.78 12.96 -8.10
C MET A 14 16.29 14.33 -8.55
N GLY A 15 15.95 15.39 -7.82
CA GLY A 15 16.41 16.75 -8.10
C GLY A 15 17.93 16.93 -8.03
N SER A 16 18.63 16.06 -7.31
CA SER A 16 20.11 16.05 -7.25
C SER A 16 20.78 15.38 -8.46
N LEU A 17 20.00 14.73 -9.35
CA LEU A 17 20.48 13.94 -10.49
C LEU A 17 20.05 14.57 -11.79
N VAL A 18 20.83 15.54 -12.27
CA VAL A 18 20.48 16.40 -13.43
C VAL A 18 20.26 15.59 -14.71
N ASP A 19 21.02 14.52 -14.94
CA ASP A 19 20.90 13.63 -16.09
C ASP A 19 19.55 12.89 -16.12
N MET A 20 19.05 12.51 -14.95
CA MET A 20 17.79 11.78 -14.80
C MET A 20 16.58 12.72 -14.73
N ALA A 21 16.69 13.80 -13.96
CA ALA A 21 15.60 14.73 -13.68
C ALA A 21 15.08 15.45 -14.95
N SER A 22 15.90 15.55 -15.99
CA SER A 22 15.48 16.12 -17.29
C SER A 22 14.62 15.18 -18.14
N GLN A 23 14.62 13.88 -17.84
CA GLN A 23 13.96 12.85 -18.65
C GLN A 23 12.86 12.10 -17.87
N PHE A 24 13.03 11.97 -16.55
CA PHE A 24 12.18 11.15 -15.69
C PHE A 24 11.75 11.91 -14.44
N GLU A 25 10.63 11.50 -13.89
CA GLU A 25 10.10 11.96 -12.62
C GLU A 25 9.86 10.77 -11.70
N VAL A 26 9.80 11.01 -10.39
CA VAL A 26 9.43 9.97 -9.41
C VAL A 26 7.92 9.71 -9.53
N SER A 27 7.56 8.44 -9.61
CA SER A 27 6.16 8.03 -9.58
C SER A 27 5.58 8.17 -8.17
N GLU A 28 4.26 8.33 -8.09
CA GLU A 28 3.52 8.30 -6.83
C GLU A 28 3.13 6.88 -6.37
N LEU A 29 3.50 5.86 -7.14
CA LEU A 29 3.21 4.46 -6.85
C LEU A 29 4.23 3.89 -5.85
N TYR A 30 4.18 4.40 -4.63
CA TYR A 30 5.00 3.90 -3.52
C TYR A 30 4.41 2.64 -2.93
N SER A 31 5.20 1.59 -2.85
CA SER A 31 4.91 0.39 -2.07
C SER A 31 5.84 0.31 -0.86
N GLN A 32 5.29 -0.10 0.27
CA GLN A 32 6.08 -0.54 1.42
C GLN A 32 6.26 -2.03 1.31
N ILE A 33 7.50 -2.50 1.42
CA ILE A 33 7.86 -3.90 1.33
C ILE A 33 8.87 -4.27 2.41
N ASN A 34 9.01 -5.55 2.67
CA ASN A 34 10.12 -6.10 3.43
C ASN A 34 11.20 -6.61 2.45
N TYR A 35 12.30 -5.92 2.37
CA TYR A 35 13.41 -6.29 1.50
C TYR A 35 14.59 -6.78 2.34
N LYS A 36 14.88 -8.09 2.27
CA LYS A 36 15.96 -8.73 3.05
C LYS A 36 15.85 -8.51 4.56
N GLY A 37 14.63 -8.55 5.09
CA GLY A 37 14.37 -8.35 6.51
C GLY A 37 14.30 -6.89 6.97
N GLU A 38 14.43 -5.92 6.05
CA GLU A 38 14.39 -4.50 6.37
C GLU A 38 13.17 -3.82 5.72
N PRO A 39 12.44 -2.97 6.45
CA PRO A 39 11.31 -2.25 5.88
C PRO A 39 11.80 -1.14 4.95
N VAL A 40 11.45 -1.24 3.69
CA VAL A 40 11.79 -0.24 2.67
C VAL A 40 10.55 0.24 1.92
N ARG A 41 10.62 1.44 1.35
CA ARG A 41 9.67 1.90 0.35
C ARG A 41 10.32 1.94 -1.01
N VAL A 42 9.61 1.43 -2.00
CA VAL A 42 10.05 1.44 -3.38
C VAL A 42 9.04 2.16 -4.26
N THR A 43 9.55 2.84 -5.29
CA THR A 43 8.71 3.46 -6.31
C THR A 43 9.47 3.48 -7.63
N PRO A 44 8.79 3.23 -8.78
CA PRO A 44 9.44 3.37 -10.08
C PRO A 44 9.59 4.84 -10.44
N LEU A 45 10.40 5.13 -11.43
CA LEU A 45 10.34 6.39 -12.15
C LEU A 45 9.24 6.33 -13.21
N ARG A 46 8.87 7.49 -13.74
CA ARG A 46 8.01 7.65 -14.91
C ARG A 46 8.65 8.60 -15.91
N TYR A 47 8.25 8.54 -17.16
CA TYR A 47 8.66 9.54 -18.15
C TYR A 47 8.08 10.91 -17.78
N ALA A 48 8.88 11.96 -17.86
CA ALA A 48 8.45 13.32 -17.53
C ALA A 48 7.32 13.81 -18.45
N ASP A 49 7.37 13.43 -19.74
CA ASP A 49 6.32 13.71 -20.72
C ASP A 49 6.32 12.69 -21.87
N THR A 50 5.38 12.83 -22.80
CA THR A 50 5.25 11.94 -23.97
C THR A 50 6.45 12.01 -24.92
N ILE A 51 7.10 13.15 -25.04
CA ILE A 51 8.30 13.29 -25.88
C ILE A 51 9.45 12.52 -25.25
N LYS A 52 9.59 12.62 -23.93
CA LYS A 52 10.61 11.87 -23.18
C LYS A 52 10.37 10.36 -23.28
N TRP A 53 9.10 9.92 -23.23
CA TRP A 53 8.77 8.53 -23.53
C TRP A 53 9.21 8.14 -24.94
N LEU A 54 8.89 8.92 -25.96
CA LEU A 54 9.21 8.60 -27.35
C LEU A 54 10.73 8.44 -27.58
N THR A 55 11.53 9.28 -26.93
CA THR A 55 13.00 9.26 -27.05
C THR A 55 13.65 8.15 -26.23
N ASN A 56 13.06 7.75 -25.09
CA ASN A 56 13.65 6.79 -24.17
C ASN A 56 12.99 5.40 -24.20
N GLN A 57 11.89 5.20 -24.93
CA GLN A 57 11.12 3.95 -24.93
C GLN A 57 11.92 2.70 -25.30
N LYS A 58 12.97 2.85 -26.11
CA LYS A 58 13.82 1.72 -26.54
C LYS A 58 14.61 1.15 -25.36
N GLU A 59 15.20 2.01 -24.57
CA GLU A 59 15.99 1.65 -23.39
C GLU A 59 15.10 1.38 -22.16
N GLY A 60 13.94 2.06 -22.08
CA GLY A 60 12.99 1.96 -20.97
C GLY A 60 13.36 2.87 -19.80
N ILE A 61 12.69 2.70 -18.67
CA ILE A 61 12.93 3.46 -17.44
C ILE A 61 14.14 2.84 -16.71
N PRO A 62 15.26 3.58 -16.56
CA PRO A 62 16.54 3.00 -16.20
C PRO A 62 16.75 2.73 -14.71
N ALA A 63 15.83 3.15 -13.84
CA ALA A 63 16.01 3.08 -12.39
C ALA A 63 14.69 3.12 -11.62
N TYR A 64 14.77 2.80 -10.33
CA TYR A 64 13.72 3.02 -9.35
C TYR A 64 14.30 3.65 -8.07
N ILE A 65 13.47 4.23 -7.23
CA ILE A 65 13.84 4.77 -5.93
C ILE A 65 13.58 3.71 -4.86
N LYS A 66 14.55 3.53 -3.97
CA LYS A 66 14.44 2.72 -2.75
C LYS A 66 14.77 3.61 -1.55
N ILE A 67 13.91 3.60 -0.53
CA ILE A 67 14.04 4.39 0.69
C ILE A 67 14.02 3.44 1.89
N ASP A 68 15.08 3.43 2.67
CA ASP A 68 15.11 2.76 3.97
C ASP A 68 14.19 3.49 4.94
N MET A 69 13.27 2.77 5.56
CA MET A 69 12.26 3.40 6.42
C MET A 69 12.78 3.74 7.81
N ALA A 70 13.86 3.11 8.26
CA ALA A 70 14.48 3.36 9.55
C ALA A 70 15.47 4.53 9.48
N THR A 71 16.37 4.52 8.51
CA THR A 71 17.42 5.54 8.34
C THR A 71 16.99 6.73 7.47
N GLN A 72 15.94 6.56 6.66
CA GLN A 72 15.49 7.49 5.62
C GLN A 72 16.50 7.68 4.46
N ASP A 73 17.50 6.81 4.38
CA ASP A 73 18.44 6.82 3.28
C ASP A 73 17.70 6.53 1.97
N THR A 74 17.93 7.39 0.99
CA THR A 74 17.24 7.34 -0.29
C THR A 74 18.24 7.02 -1.40
N GLU A 75 18.04 5.90 -2.07
CA GLU A 75 18.88 5.39 -3.11
C GLU A 75 18.15 5.41 -4.47
N LEU A 76 18.84 5.85 -5.53
CA LEU A 76 18.44 5.57 -6.92
C LEU A 76 19.11 4.28 -7.36
N VAL A 77 18.35 3.21 -7.47
CA VAL A 77 18.85 1.90 -7.94
C VAL A 77 18.80 1.88 -9.46
N ARG A 78 19.97 1.88 -10.09
CA ARG A 78 20.09 1.81 -11.57
C ARG A 78 20.01 0.34 -12.01
N LEU A 79 19.24 0.10 -13.04
CA LEU A 79 19.05 -1.21 -13.63
C LEU A 79 20.05 -1.41 -14.79
N SER A 80 20.52 -2.63 -15.00
CA SER A 80 21.34 -3.01 -16.16
C SER A 80 20.54 -2.91 -17.48
N GLU A 81 19.25 -3.26 -17.41
CA GLU A 81 18.26 -3.05 -18.47
C GLU A 81 17.07 -2.29 -17.89
N GLY A 82 16.58 -1.28 -18.62
CA GLY A 82 15.46 -0.46 -18.19
C GLY A 82 14.11 -1.19 -18.19
N MET A 83 13.20 -0.72 -17.35
CA MET A 83 11.82 -1.20 -17.33
C MET A 83 11.11 -0.74 -18.59
N LYS A 84 10.52 -1.68 -19.32
CA LYS A 84 9.83 -1.47 -20.61
C LYS A 84 8.33 -1.76 -20.54
N TYR A 85 7.88 -2.44 -19.49
CA TYR A 85 6.48 -2.79 -19.28
C TYR A 85 5.98 -2.11 -18.01
N THR A 86 5.46 -0.90 -18.18
CA THR A 86 5.00 -0.06 -17.07
C THR A 86 3.64 0.56 -17.36
N PRO A 87 2.93 1.08 -16.37
CA PRO A 87 1.71 1.86 -16.58
C PRO A 87 1.94 3.14 -17.40
N TYR A 88 3.21 3.59 -17.49
CA TYR A 88 3.62 4.82 -18.17
C TYR A 88 4.06 4.60 -19.62
N ASP A 89 4.21 3.35 -20.03
CA ASP A 89 4.47 2.99 -21.42
C ASP A 89 3.20 3.04 -22.27
N HIS A 90 3.37 3.03 -23.59
CA HIS A 90 2.28 3.08 -24.54
C HIS A 90 2.21 1.80 -25.38
N PHE A 91 1.12 1.66 -26.14
CA PHE A 91 0.85 0.53 -27.04
C PHE A 91 0.98 -0.84 -26.34
N HIS A 92 1.74 -1.77 -26.91
CA HIS A 92 1.88 -3.14 -26.40
C HIS A 92 2.70 -3.25 -25.10
N ARG A 93 3.47 -2.21 -24.75
CA ARG A 93 4.25 -2.14 -23.50
C ARG A 93 3.50 -1.50 -22.35
N ASN A 94 2.35 -0.88 -22.60
CA ASN A 94 1.50 -0.43 -21.50
C ASN A 94 1.07 -1.63 -20.67
N LEU A 95 1.39 -1.62 -19.37
CA LEU A 95 1.19 -2.77 -18.48
C LEU A 95 -0.25 -3.27 -18.47
N LYS A 96 -1.23 -2.38 -18.34
CA LYS A 96 -2.65 -2.77 -18.31
C LYS A 96 -3.08 -3.44 -19.62
N ARG A 97 -2.61 -2.92 -20.75
CA ARG A 97 -2.89 -3.50 -22.06
C ARG A 97 -2.20 -4.85 -22.23
N HIS A 98 -0.93 -4.95 -21.81
CA HIS A 98 -0.16 -6.20 -21.83
C HIS A 98 -0.85 -7.30 -21.02
N LEU A 99 -1.30 -6.99 -19.79
CA LEU A 99 -2.05 -7.90 -18.94
C LEU A 99 -3.39 -8.30 -19.58
N ARG A 100 -4.12 -7.35 -20.17
CA ARG A 100 -5.42 -7.62 -20.83
C ARG A 100 -5.30 -8.58 -21.99
N PHE A 101 -4.23 -8.52 -22.78
CA PHE A 101 -4.01 -9.45 -23.88
C PHE A 101 -3.61 -10.85 -23.40
N ARG A 102 -2.86 -10.96 -22.31
CA ARG A 102 -2.44 -12.26 -21.75
C ARG A 102 -3.53 -12.93 -20.91
N TYR A 103 -4.30 -12.15 -20.18
CA TYR A 103 -5.33 -12.61 -19.24
C TYR A 103 -6.66 -11.89 -19.49
N PRO A 104 -7.31 -12.14 -20.62
CA PRO A 104 -8.49 -11.37 -21.05
C PRO A 104 -9.69 -11.52 -20.11
N THR A 105 -9.76 -12.61 -19.35
CA THR A 105 -10.86 -12.90 -18.41
C THR A 105 -10.59 -12.43 -16.98
N TYR A 106 -9.37 -11.98 -16.68
CA TYR A 106 -9.03 -11.54 -15.33
C TYR A 106 -9.47 -10.10 -15.08
N ILE A 107 -9.97 -9.88 -13.87
CA ILE A 107 -10.31 -8.55 -13.36
C ILE A 107 -9.21 -8.20 -12.34
N PHE A 108 -8.29 -7.34 -12.74
CA PHE A 108 -7.23 -6.86 -11.85
C PHE A 108 -7.79 -5.82 -10.89
N ASP A 109 -7.64 -6.08 -9.59
CA ASP A 109 -8.11 -5.21 -8.51
C ASP A 109 -7.09 -4.14 -8.16
N ASP A 110 -5.87 -4.57 -7.89
CA ASP A 110 -4.76 -3.69 -7.53
C ASP A 110 -3.51 -4.05 -8.33
N ILE A 111 -2.68 -3.05 -8.59
CA ILE A 111 -1.39 -3.20 -9.24
C ILE A 111 -0.38 -2.39 -8.44
N SER A 112 0.56 -3.07 -7.79
CA SER A 112 1.63 -2.47 -7.00
C SER A 112 3.01 -2.75 -7.59
N PHE A 113 3.96 -1.90 -7.24
CA PHE A 113 5.36 -2.02 -7.65
C PHE A 113 6.18 -2.59 -6.50
N GLU A 114 6.86 -3.71 -6.73
CA GLU A 114 7.75 -4.34 -5.76
C GLU A 114 9.05 -4.80 -6.42
N ILE A 115 10.01 -5.22 -5.62
CA ILE A 115 11.27 -5.81 -6.08
C ILE A 115 11.48 -7.16 -5.40
N ASP A 116 12.05 -8.12 -6.12
CA ASP A 116 12.45 -9.38 -5.53
C ASP A 116 13.75 -9.25 -4.70
N GLU A 117 14.21 -10.34 -4.10
CA GLU A 117 15.41 -10.37 -3.27
C GLU A 117 16.70 -9.97 -4.01
N GLU A 118 16.72 -10.07 -5.33
CA GLU A 118 17.81 -9.65 -6.21
C GLU A 118 17.70 -8.18 -6.65
N GLY A 119 16.59 -7.52 -6.31
CA GLY A 119 16.30 -6.13 -6.69
C GLY A 119 15.70 -6.01 -8.09
N THR A 120 15.20 -7.10 -8.67
CA THR A 120 14.50 -7.08 -9.97
C THR A 120 13.11 -6.48 -9.79
N PRO A 121 12.71 -5.50 -10.61
CA PRO A 121 11.42 -4.84 -10.48
C PRO A 121 10.28 -5.68 -11.07
N TYR A 122 9.20 -5.80 -10.30
CA TYR A 122 7.97 -6.48 -10.67
C TYR A 122 6.73 -5.61 -10.44
N TRP A 123 5.71 -5.88 -11.23
CA TRP A 123 4.34 -5.45 -10.98
C TRP A 123 3.58 -6.62 -10.38
N ILE A 124 3.05 -6.39 -9.18
CA ILE A 124 2.20 -7.35 -8.47
C ILE A 124 0.76 -7.01 -8.84
N CYS A 125 0.12 -7.89 -9.58
CA CYS A 125 -1.20 -7.65 -10.17
C CYS A 125 -2.21 -8.61 -9.53
N SER A 126 -2.92 -8.14 -8.53
CA SER A 126 -3.91 -8.92 -7.79
C SER A 126 -5.19 -9.08 -8.61
N VAL A 127 -5.68 -10.31 -8.73
CA VAL A 127 -6.86 -10.67 -9.51
C VAL A 127 -8.04 -10.85 -8.56
N ALA A 128 -9.09 -10.05 -8.78
CA ALA A 128 -10.32 -10.12 -8.01
C ALA A 128 -11.02 -11.45 -8.21
N ASP A 129 -11.48 -12.02 -7.10
CA ASP A 129 -12.40 -13.15 -7.06
C ASP A 129 -13.67 -12.72 -6.30
N TYR A 130 -14.83 -13.17 -6.78
CA TYR A 130 -16.10 -12.85 -6.18
C TYR A 130 -16.76 -14.10 -5.63
N LYS A 131 -16.78 -14.21 -4.30
CA LYS A 131 -17.51 -15.30 -3.65
C LYS A 131 -19.02 -15.06 -3.78
N ILE A 132 -19.69 -15.96 -4.47
CA ILE A 132 -21.15 -15.92 -4.63
C ILE A 132 -21.80 -16.39 -3.34
N GLY A 133 -22.57 -15.53 -2.70
CA GLY A 133 -23.36 -15.80 -1.49
C GLY A 133 -24.33 -14.66 -1.24
N LEU A 134 -25.17 -14.78 -0.21
CA LEU A 134 -26.18 -13.77 0.14
C LEU A 134 -25.55 -12.37 0.37
N PHE A 135 -24.26 -12.35 0.74
CA PHE A 135 -23.45 -11.16 0.97
C PHE A 135 -22.11 -11.25 0.21
N GLY A 136 -22.16 -11.75 -1.03
CA GLY A 136 -20.97 -12.01 -1.85
C GLY A 136 -19.96 -10.88 -1.80
N GLY A 137 -18.75 -11.18 -1.30
CA GLY A 137 -17.67 -10.24 -1.14
C GLY A 137 -16.59 -10.40 -2.21
N LYS A 138 -15.96 -9.30 -2.60
CA LYS A 138 -14.75 -9.30 -3.38
C LYS A 138 -13.59 -9.79 -2.53
N THR A 139 -12.75 -10.66 -3.08
CA THR A 139 -11.48 -11.10 -2.48
C THR A 139 -10.43 -11.22 -3.58
N ILE A 140 -9.24 -11.69 -3.26
CA ILE A 140 -8.20 -12.00 -4.24
C ILE A 140 -8.11 -13.50 -4.40
N GLY A 141 -8.21 -13.99 -5.63
CA GLY A 141 -8.12 -15.42 -5.95
C GLY A 141 -6.77 -15.81 -6.52
N ARG A 142 -6.13 -14.91 -7.26
CA ARG A 142 -4.86 -15.14 -7.94
C ARG A 142 -4.02 -13.87 -7.94
N VAL A 143 -2.72 -14.04 -8.20
CA VAL A 143 -1.77 -12.92 -8.38
C VAL A 143 -0.93 -13.18 -9.61
N VAL A 144 -0.86 -12.19 -10.50
CA VAL A 144 0.05 -12.22 -11.65
C VAL A 144 1.25 -11.35 -11.34
N LEU A 145 2.43 -11.93 -11.37
CA LEU A 145 3.71 -11.22 -11.25
C LEU A 145 4.22 -10.91 -12.67
N CYS A 146 4.35 -9.64 -12.99
CA CYS A 146 4.84 -9.20 -14.29
C CYS A 146 6.21 -8.52 -14.12
N ASN A 147 7.26 -9.13 -14.69
CA ASN A 147 8.60 -8.53 -14.70
C ASN A 147 8.56 -7.22 -15.49
N ALA A 148 8.93 -6.10 -14.85
CA ALA A 148 8.83 -4.78 -15.44
C ALA A 148 9.83 -4.55 -16.59
N VAL A 149 10.92 -5.32 -16.64
CA VAL A 149 11.96 -5.24 -17.67
C VAL A 149 11.57 -6.07 -18.90
N THR A 150 11.26 -7.35 -18.70
CA THR A 150 11.04 -8.32 -19.79
C THR A 150 9.59 -8.42 -20.24
N GLY A 151 8.64 -8.07 -19.38
CA GLY A 151 7.21 -8.26 -19.60
C GLY A 151 6.75 -9.72 -19.42
N GLU A 152 7.62 -10.59 -18.92
CA GLU A 152 7.24 -11.95 -18.56
C GLU A 152 6.26 -11.92 -17.38
N CYS A 153 5.15 -12.62 -17.52
CA CYS A 153 4.12 -12.69 -16.50
C CYS A 153 3.95 -14.14 -16.05
N THR A 154 3.94 -14.33 -14.74
CA THR A 154 3.67 -15.63 -14.10
C THR A 154 2.44 -15.51 -13.21
N ASP A 155 1.53 -16.47 -13.33
CA ASP A 155 0.24 -16.51 -12.64
C ASP A 155 0.31 -17.50 -11.48
N TYR A 156 -0.01 -17.03 -10.28
CA TYR A 156 0.00 -17.81 -9.04
C TYR A 156 -1.38 -17.88 -8.40
N ALA A 157 -1.72 -19.04 -7.83
CA ALA A 157 -2.75 -19.06 -6.79
C ALA A 157 -2.21 -18.31 -5.54
N VAL A 158 -3.08 -17.64 -4.78
CA VAL A 158 -2.64 -16.83 -3.63
C VAL A 158 -1.73 -17.59 -2.66
N LYS A 159 -2.03 -18.87 -2.41
CA LYS A 159 -1.24 -19.74 -1.52
C LYS A 159 0.19 -20.07 -2.04
N ASP A 160 0.41 -19.90 -3.33
CA ASP A 160 1.66 -20.27 -4.01
C ASP A 160 2.49 -19.03 -4.39
N VAL A 161 2.05 -17.83 -3.99
CA VAL A 161 2.75 -16.57 -4.23
C VAL A 161 4.11 -16.59 -3.51
N PRO A 162 5.21 -16.20 -4.16
CA PRO A 162 6.53 -16.14 -3.53
C PRO A 162 6.53 -15.28 -2.25
N SER A 163 7.34 -15.65 -1.27
CA SER A 163 7.37 -15.02 0.06
C SER A 163 7.88 -13.56 0.05
N TRP A 164 8.60 -13.16 -0.98
CA TRP A 164 9.06 -11.77 -1.13
C TRP A 164 7.97 -10.80 -1.59
N VAL A 165 6.82 -11.32 -2.04
CA VAL A 165 5.67 -10.48 -2.40
C VAL A 165 4.92 -10.11 -1.13
N ASP A 166 4.84 -8.82 -0.85
CA ASP A 166 4.20 -8.30 0.35
C ASP A 166 2.74 -7.93 0.13
N ARG A 167 2.40 -7.37 -1.03
CA ARG A 167 1.07 -6.82 -1.30
C ARG A 167 0.25 -7.67 -2.24
N VAL A 168 -0.43 -8.67 -1.68
CA VAL A 168 -1.45 -9.48 -2.36
C VAL A 168 -2.82 -8.82 -2.22
N TYR A 169 -3.14 -8.32 -1.01
CA TYR A 169 -4.39 -7.63 -0.68
C TYR A 169 -4.10 -6.16 -0.44
N SER A 170 -4.79 -5.27 -1.15
CA SER A 170 -4.67 -3.84 -0.87
C SER A 170 -5.25 -3.48 0.50
N ALA A 171 -4.73 -2.43 1.12
CA ALA A 171 -5.25 -1.93 2.39
C ALA A 171 -6.76 -1.63 2.33
N ASP A 172 -7.20 -0.99 1.25
CA ASP A 172 -8.62 -0.66 1.04
C ASP A 172 -9.50 -1.92 1.00
N LEU A 173 -9.02 -2.98 0.35
CA LEU A 173 -9.74 -4.26 0.32
C LEU A 173 -9.80 -4.92 1.71
N LEU A 174 -8.69 -4.93 2.45
CA LEU A 174 -8.64 -5.50 3.80
C LEU A 174 -9.58 -4.76 4.76
N VAL A 175 -9.55 -3.43 4.72
CA VAL A 175 -10.46 -2.58 5.50
C VAL A 175 -11.92 -2.88 5.15
N GLN A 176 -12.27 -2.93 3.86
CA GLN A 176 -13.62 -3.25 3.41
C GLN A 176 -14.09 -4.64 3.88
N LEU A 177 -13.21 -5.65 3.80
CA LEU A 177 -13.53 -7.01 4.26
C LEU A 177 -13.73 -7.06 5.77
N TYR A 178 -12.92 -6.32 6.52
CA TYR A 178 -13.08 -6.20 7.98
C TYR A 178 -14.40 -5.53 8.35
N ASP A 179 -14.77 -4.45 7.69
CA ASP A 179 -16.03 -3.73 7.93
C ASP A 179 -17.25 -4.59 7.59
N TYR A 180 -17.20 -5.38 6.52
CA TYR A 180 -18.25 -6.36 6.22
C TYR A 180 -18.37 -7.41 7.33
N TYR A 181 -17.26 -7.95 7.82
CA TYR A 181 -17.25 -8.89 8.93
C TYR A 181 -17.79 -8.23 10.20
N GLY A 182 -17.32 -7.05 10.57
CA GLY A 182 -17.71 -6.33 11.78
C GLY A 182 -19.20 -5.93 11.80
N SER A 183 -19.72 -5.49 10.65
CA SER A 183 -21.13 -5.08 10.53
C SER A 183 -22.08 -6.28 10.44
N LEU A 184 -21.68 -7.37 9.77
CA LEU A 184 -22.56 -8.50 9.46
C LEU A 184 -22.43 -9.67 10.45
N LYS A 185 -21.53 -9.60 11.43
CA LYS A 185 -21.24 -10.65 12.40
C LYS A 185 -22.49 -11.21 13.11
N HIS A 186 -23.46 -10.36 13.40
CA HIS A 186 -24.73 -10.74 14.02
C HIS A 186 -25.92 -10.75 13.05
N GLY A 187 -25.64 -10.86 11.75
CA GLY A 187 -26.61 -10.97 10.68
C GLY A 187 -27.08 -9.62 10.12
N PHE A 188 -27.62 -9.69 8.89
CA PHE A 188 -28.04 -8.51 8.14
C PHE A 188 -29.12 -7.67 8.85
N ILE A 189 -30.07 -8.30 9.51
CA ILE A 189 -31.16 -7.57 10.19
C ILE A 189 -30.59 -6.75 11.36
N ASN A 190 -29.62 -7.28 12.10
CA ASN A 190 -28.95 -6.53 13.17
C ASN A 190 -28.12 -5.36 12.63
N SER A 191 -27.46 -5.53 11.49
CA SER A 191 -26.66 -4.45 10.89
C SER A 191 -27.50 -3.23 10.46
N VAL A 192 -28.76 -3.45 10.13
CA VAL A 192 -29.67 -2.38 9.65
C VAL A 192 -30.53 -1.81 10.80
N LEU A 193 -31.04 -2.63 11.69
CA LEU A 193 -32.04 -2.21 12.71
C LEU A 193 -31.49 -2.10 14.13
N GLY A 194 -30.69 -3.06 14.56
CA GLY A 194 -30.24 -3.17 15.96
C GLY A 194 -28.85 -2.56 16.18
N GLN A 195 -27.96 -2.76 15.25
CA GLN A 195 -26.53 -2.34 15.26
C GLN A 195 -25.77 -2.74 16.53
N LYS A 196 -26.29 -3.77 17.24
CA LYS A 196 -25.70 -4.26 18.49
C LYS A 196 -24.39 -4.97 18.18
N ASP A 197 -23.33 -4.56 18.87
CA ASP A 197 -21.97 -5.10 18.74
C ASP A 197 -21.41 -5.03 17.29
N CYS A 198 -21.93 -4.11 16.48
CA CYS A 198 -21.44 -3.84 15.15
C CYS A 198 -20.21 -2.93 15.24
N LEU A 199 -19.11 -3.40 14.64
CA LEU A 199 -17.84 -2.70 14.59
C LEU A 199 -17.53 -2.24 13.17
N THR A 200 -16.84 -1.11 13.06
CA THR A 200 -16.30 -0.60 11.80
C THR A 200 -14.91 -0.04 12.03
N THR A 201 -14.13 0.06 10.99
CA THR A 201 -12.82 0.74 11.05
C THR A 201 -13.02 2.26 11.16
N THR A 202 -12.01 2.93 11.71
CA THR A 202 -11.93 4.41 11.66
C THR A 202 -11.42 4.87 10.29
N ASN A 203 -11.50 6.19 10.04
CA ASN A 203 -11.02 6.76 8.78
C ASN A 203 -9.50 6.71 8.71
N GLY A 204 -8.98 6.13 7.62
CA GLY A 204 -7.55 6.06 7.36
C GLY A 204 -6.88 4.80 7.89
N TYR A 205 -5.64 4.62 7.51
CA TYR A 205 -4.80 3.49 7.93
C TYR A 205 -3.32 3.84 7.80
N ASN A 206 -2.47 3.04 8.42
CA ASN A 206 -1.03 3.10 8.28
C ASN A 206 -0.46 1.68 8.06
N TYR A 207 0.80 1.59 7.71
CA TYR A 207 1.48 0.33 7.48
C TYR A 207 2.53 0.08 8.55
N LEU A 208 2.63 -1.18 8.99
CA LEU A 208 3.65 -1.68 9.91
C LEU A 208 4.38 -2.85 9.27
N ALA A 209 5.71 -2.86 9.38
CA ALA A 209 6.51 -4.05 9.08
C ALA A 209 6.60 -4.90 10.35
N MET A 210 6.19 -6.16 10.28
CA MET A 210 6.20 -7.07 11.41
C MET A 210 6.29 -8.52 10.92
N ASN A 211 7.26 -9.28 11.47
CA ASN A 211 7.49 -10.69 11.14
C ASN A 211 7.66 -10.94 9.63
N ASP A 212 8.51 -10.16 8.98
CA ASP A 212 8.82 -10.21 7.56
C ASP A 212 7.63 -9.93 6.62
N ASP A 213 6.54 -9.38 7.12
CA ASP A 213 5.36 -9.00 6.35
C ASP A 213 4.99 -7.53 6.57
N VAL A 214 4.22 -6.99 5.64
CA VAL A 214 3.57 -5.69 5.77
C VAL A 214 2.15 -5.86 6.29
N TRP A 215 1.83 -5.12 7.34
CA TRP A 215 0.54 -5.15 8.01
C TRP A 215 -0.14 -3.78 7.91
N VAL A 216 -1.41 -3.79 7.57
CA VAL A 216 -2.27 -2.60 7.63
C VAL A 216 -2.77 -2.44 9.05
N TYR A 217 -2.56 -1.25 9.61
CA TYR A 217 -3.08 -0.82 10.91
C TYR A 217 -4.22 0.17 10.71
N THR A 218 -5.34 -0.04 11.40
CA THR A 218 -6.42 0.94 11.52
C THR A 218 -7.14 0.79 12.86
N GLY A 219 -7.72 1.89 13.34
CA GLY A 219 -8.57 1.86 14.53
C GLY A 219 -9.91 1.19 14.27
N VAL A 220 -10.56 0.77 15.33
CA VAL A 220 -11.89 0.15 15.30
C VAL A 220 -12.80 0.88 16.29
N THR A 221 -13.98 1.24 15.81
CA THR A 221 -15.03 1.90 16.61
C THR A 221 -16.34 1.13 16.53
N SER A 222 -17.25 1.39 17.44
CA SER A 222 -18.62 0.92 17.34
C SER A 222 -19.41 1.80 16.37
N ILE A 223 -20.26 1.21 15.54
CA ILE A 223 -21.16 1.95 14.62
C ILE A 223 -22.05 2.96 15.36
N THR A 224 -22.33 2.71 16.64
CA THR A 224 -23.17 3.59 17.49
C THR A 224 -22.38 4.65 18.27
N SER A 225 -21.04 4.65 18.20
CA SER A 225 -20.16 5.53 18.99
C SER A 225 -19.06 6.14 18.13
N ASP A 226 -19.37 7.25 17.48
CA ASP A 226 -18.51 7.90 16.46
C ASP A 226 -17.23 8.57 16.98
N GLN A 227 -16.96 8.59 18.29
CA GLN A 227 -15.89 9.41 18.87
C GLN A 227 -14.86 8.67 19.73
N SER A 228 -14.99 7.35 19.88
CA SER A 228 -14.02 6.59 20.66
C SER A 228 -13.67 5.26 20.01
N ASN A 229 -12.38 4.97 19.98
CA ASN A 229 -11.89 3.67 19.57
C ASN A 229 -12.18 2.63 20.66
N VAL A 230 -12.65 1.45 20.24
CA VAL A 230 -12.78 0.27 21.08
C VAL A 230 -11.58 -0.68 20.94
N GLY A 231 -10.73 -0.42 19.94
CA GLY A 231 -9.54 -1.18 19.68
C GLY A 231 -8.85 -0.76 18.38
N PHE A 232 -7.93 -1.58 17.95
CA PHE A 232 -7.32 -1.50 16.64
C PHE A 232 -7.14 -2.88 16.00
N VAL A 233 -6.97 -2.90 14.70
CA VAL A 233 -6.79 -4.13 13.93
C VAL A 233 -5.51 -4.06 13.12
N LEU A 234 -4.80 -5.18 13.06
CA LEU A 234 -3.67 -5.43 12.16
C LEU A 234 -4.09 -6.48 11.15
N MET A 235 -3.90 -6.18 9.87
CA MET A 235 -4.27 -7.06 8.75
C MET A 235 -3.07 -7.24 7.84
N ASN A 236 -2.66 -8.49 7.64
CA ASN A 236 -1.52 -8.86 6.82
C ASN A 236 -1.85 -8.72 5.33
N GLU A 237 -1.09 -7.92 4.57
CA GLU A 237 -1.34 -7.69 3.14
C GLU A 237 -1.05 -8.92 2.26
N ARG A 238 -0.24 -9.87 2.72
CA ARG A 238 0.07 -11.09 1.96
C ARG A 238 -0.88 -12.25 2.27
N THR A 239 -1.24 -12.45 3.53
CA THR A 239 -1.97 -13.65 4.00
C THR A 239 -3.42 -13.38 4.38
N MET A 240 -3.81 -12.12 4.53
CA MET A 240 -5.10 -11.67 5.09
C MET A 240 -5.28 -12.06 6.56
N GLU A 241 -4.22 -12.52 7.25
CA GLU A 241 -4.28 -12.75 8.69
C GLU A 241 -4.68 -11.46 9.40
N THR A 242 -5.64 -11.56 10.32
CA THR A 242 -6.21 -10.40 11.01
C THR A 242 -6.12 -10.56 12.51
N LYS A 243 -5.55 -9.58 13.20
CA LYS A 243 -5.37 -9.52 14.65
C LYS A 243 -6.10 -8.30 15.21
N TYR A 244 -7.06 -8.52 16.08
CA TYR A 244 -7.75 -7.46 16.79
C TYR A 244 -7.19 -7.29 18.20
N TYR A 245 -6.97 -6.05 18.60
CA TYR A 245 -6.51 -5.68 19.93
C TYR A 245 -7.49 -4.72 20.57
N GLN A 246 -8.06 -5.11 21.70
CA GLN A 246 -8.97 -4.26 22.43
C GLN A 246 -8.19 -3.19 23.20
N VAL A 247 -8.42 -1.93 22.87
CA VAL A 247 -7.81 -0.77 23.53
C VAL A 247 -8.77 0.39 23.42
N GLU A 248 -9.22 0.91 24.55
CA GLU A 248 -10.09 2.09 24.57
C GLU A 248 -9.27 3.37 24.40
N GLY A 249 -9.74 4.28 23.57
CA GLY A 249 -9.06 5.54 23.29
C GLY A 249 -9.90 6.52 22.48
N ALA A 250 -9.36 7.72 22.23
CA ALA A 250 -9.94 8.62 21.26
C ALA A 250 -9.73 8.07 19.84
N ILE A 251 -10.59 8.43 18.89
CA ILE A 251 -10.34 8.14 17.48
C ILE A 251 -9.13 8.90 16.96
N GLU A 252 -8.51 8.38 15.90
CA GLU A 252 -7.30 8.94 15.29
C GLU A 252 -7.46 10.39 14.88
N ASP A 253 -8.60 10.77 14.29
CA ASP A 253 -8.90 12.15 13.89
C ASP A 253 -8.86 13.13 15.09
N SER A 254 -9.36 12.71 16.25
CA SER A 254 -9.30 13.53 17.47
C SER A 254 -7.87 13.68 17.99
N ALA A 255 -7.07 12.59 17.90
CA ALA A 255 -5.67 12.61 18.29
C ALA A 255 -4.83 13.50 17.35
N MET A 256 -5.06 13.42 16.04
CA MET A 256 -4.41 14.28 15.04
C MET A 256 -4.74 15.76 15.27
N SER A 257 -6.02 16.09 15.41
CA SER A 257 -6.48 17.47 15.68
C SER A 257 -5.88 18.03 16.97
N SER A 258 -5.74 17.20 18.01
CA SER A 258 -5.12 17.60 19.27
C SER A 258 -3.63 17.86 19.12
N ALA A 259 -2.92 17.05 18.32
CA ALA A 259 -1.50 17.25 18.03
C ALA A 259 -1.27 18.53 17.20
N GLU A 260 -2.05 18.75 16.17
CA GLU A 260 -1.99 19.96 15.33
C GLU A 260 -2.29 21.22 16.15
N GLY A 261 -3.26 21.18 17.04
CA GLY A 261 -3.60 22.28 17.93
C GLY A 261 -2.44 22.71 18.83
N LYS A 262 -1.59 21.77 19.26
CA LYS A 262 -0.40 22.08 20.10
C LYS A 262 0.74 22.76 19.35
N VAL A 263 0.80 22.57 18.03
CA VAL A 263 1.85 23.14 17.15
C VAL A 263 1.27 24.10 16.11
N GLN A 264 0.09 24.64 16.38
CA GLN A 264 -0.67 25.46 15.45
C GLN A 264 0.14 26.63 14.87
N ASN A 265 1.02 27.24 15.65
CA ASN A 265 1.89 28.34 15.24
C ASN A 265 2.98 27.93 14.23
N LEU A 266 3.22 26.64 14.04
CA LEU A 266 4.25 26.11 13.15
C LEU A 266 3.68 25.63 11.80
N GLY A 267 2.35 25.52 11.68
CA GLY A 267 1.68 25.11 10.44
C GLY A 267 1.89 23.64 10.04
N TYR A 268 2.24 22.79 10.99
CA TYR A 268 2.39 21.36 10.74
C TYR A 268 1.04 20.65 10.63
N THR A 269 1.00 19.62 9.78
CA THR A 269 -0.13 18.72 9.61
C THR A 269 0.22 17.34 10.20
N ALA A 270 -0.71 16.74 10.92
CA ALA A 270 -0.55 15.41 11.50
C ALA A 270 -0.69 14.32 10.42
N THR A 271 0.14 13.28 10.51
CA THR A 271 -0.04 12.05 9.75
C THR A 271 -0.90 11.07 10.54
N PHE A 272 -1.43 10.04 9.87
CA PHE A 272 -2.26 9.03 10.54
C PHE A 272 -1.47 8.36 11.68
N PRO A 273 -2.00 8.35 12.92
CA PRO A 273 -1.27 7.93 14.10
C PRO A 273 -1.17 6.42 14.22
N LEU A 274 -0.21 5.96 15.02
CA LEU A 274 -0.10 4.59 15.50
C LEU A 274 -0.43 4.54 16.98
N LEU A 275 -1.36 3.68 17.38
CA LEU A 275 -1.63 3.42 18.80
C LEU A 275 -0.62 2.38 19.29
N LEU A 276 0.23 2.78 20.23
CA LEU A 276 1.23 1.96 20.87
C LEU A 276 0.91 1.73 22.33
N ASN A 277 1.35 0.62 22.87
CA ASN A 277 1.32 0.41 24.32
C ASN A 277 2.69 0.78 24.89
N ILE A 278 2.78 1.96 25.50
CA ILE A 278 3.99 2.43 26.16
C ILE A 278 3.79 2.37 27.66
N THR A 279 4.55 1.52 28.34
CA THR A 279 4.47 1.32 29.82
C THR A 279 3.05 0.97 30.33
N ASN A 280 2.34 0.14 29.59
CA ASN A 280 0.93 -0.26 29.81
C ASN A 280 -0.09 0.88 29.67
N GLU A 281 0.28 1.96 29.00
CA GLU A 281 -0.64 3.04 28.67
C GLU A 281 -0.83 3.15 27.15
N PRO A 282 -2.08 3.19 26.65
CA PRO A 282 -2.36 3.44 25.24
C PRO A 282 -1.87 4.82 24.84
N THR A 283 -0.90 4.88 23.93
CA THR A 283 -0.25 6.13 23.53
C THR A 283 -0.25 6.26 22.03
N TYR A 284 -0.75 7.37 21.51
CA TYR A 284 -0.66 7.69 20.09
C TYR A 284 0.71 8.25 19.73
N PHE A 285 1.39 7.59 18.80
CA PHE A 285 2.56 8.12 18.11
C PHE A 285 2.11 8.81 16.82
N ILE A 286 2.37 10.11 16.72
CA ILE A 286 1.93 10.96 15.60
C ILE A 286 3.13 11.69 15.01
N ALA A 287 3.39 11.49 13.72
CA ALA A 287 4.36 12.30 13.00
C ALA A 287 3.69 13.59 12.50
N LEU A 288 4.42 14.69 12.58
CA LEU A 288 4.00 16.01 12.08
C LEU A 288 4.87 16.40 10.89
N LYS A 289 4.25 16.91 9.82
CA LYS A 289 4.91 17.31 8.56
C LYS A 289 4.56 18.73 8.15
#